data_05d536a30a8ee1788c6813987d1ec143
#
_entry.id   05d536a30a8ee1788c6813987d1ec143
#
_cell.length_a   1.000
_cell.length_b   1.000
_cell.length_c   1.000
_cell.angle_alpha   90.00
_cell.angle_beta   90.00
_cell.angle_gamma   90.00
#
_symmetry.space_group_name_H-M   'P 1'
#
loop_
_entity.id
_entity.type
_entity.pdbx_description
1 polymer ?
#
loop_
_entity_poly.entity_id
_entity_poly.type
_entity_poly.pdbx_seq_one_letter_code
_entity_poly.pdbx_strand_id
1 'polypeptide(L)' 'MPKIILNEKQVDSPEDDNLMSFLQARNIAVDNLILEFNGQILTGKDPLGTILLKDGDTLNLFSMVGGG' A
#
# COMPACT_ATOMS: atom_id res chain seq x y z
N MET A 1 2.08 -10.92 -13.71
CA MET A 1 1.56 -10.29 -12.50
C MET A 1 2.48 -9.16 -12.07
N PRO A 2 1.94 -8.00 -11.75
CA PRO A 2 2.78 -6.88 -11.29
C PRO A 2 3.57 -7.24 -10.04
N LYS A 3 4.78 -6.76 -9.96
CA LYS A 3 5.65 -6.91 -8.80
C LYS A 3 5.66 -5.61 -8.03
N ILE A 4 5.23 -5.67 -6.77
CA ILE A 4 5.19 -4.50 -5.90
C ILE A 4 6.29 -4.65 -4.87
N ILE A 5 6.99 -3.56 -4.59
CA ILE A 5 8.04 -3.56 -3.55
C ILE A 5 7.39 -3.10 -2.25
N LEU A 6 7.04 -4.05 -1.41
CA LEU A 6 6.36 -3.76 -0.13
C LEU A 6 7.36 -3.85 1.01
N ASN A 7 7.62 -2.71 1.66
CA ASN A 7 8.61 -2.63 2.74
C ASN A 7 9.91 -3.31 2.32
N GLU A 8 10.38 -2.96 1.12
CA GLU A 8 11.64 -3.44 0.54
C GLU A 8 11.62 -4.91 0.11
N LYS A 9 10.46 -5.56 0.15
CA LYS A 9 10.34 -6.94 -0.30
C LYS A 9 9.46 -7.00 -1.54
N GLN A 10 9.89 -7.77 -2.52
CA GLN A 10 9.12 -7.93 -3.74
C GLN A 10 7.97 -8.92 -3.53
N VAL A 11 6.76 -8.49 -3.84
CA VAL A 11 5.58 -9.34 -3.72
C VAL A 11 4.74 -9.22 -4.99
N ASP A 12 3.96 -10.24 -5.28
CA ASP A 12 3.10 -10.23 -6.45
C ASP A 12 1.76 -9.56 -6.13
N SER A 13 1.19 -8.90 -7.12
CA SER A 13 -0.15 -8.34 -7.04
C SER A 13 -0.97 -8.90 -8.20
N PRO A 14 -2.29 -9.10 -8.01
CA PRO A 14 -3.14 -9.48 -9.13
C PRO A 14 -3.15 -8.39 -10.18
N GLU A 15 -3.47 -8.77 -11.43
CA GLU A 15 -3.62 -7.80 -12.49
C GLU A 15 -4.77 -6.84 -12.16
N ASP A 16 -4.59 -5.58 -12.53
CA ASP A 16 -5.63 -4.55 -12.36
C ASP A 16 -6.10 -4.38 -10.92
N ASP A 17 -5.24 -4.69 -9.96
CA ASP A 17 -5.58 -4.50 -8.56
C ASP A 17 -5.39 -3.03 -8.16
N ASN A 18 -6.12 -2.62 -7.14
CA ASN A 18 -5.95 -1.28 -6.59
C ASN A 18 -5.31 -1.37 -5.20
N LEU A 19 -4.81 -0.23 -4.73
CA LEU A 19 -4.06 -0.20 -3.48
C LEU A 19 -4.89 -0.66 -2.28
N MET A 20 -6.16 -0.29 -2.22
CA MET A 20 -7.01 -0.71 -1.10
C MET A 20 -7.20 -2.23 -1.09
N SER A 21 -7.54 -2.81 -2.24
CA SER A 21 -7.74 -4.25 -2.33
C SER A 21 -6.46 -5.01 -2.02
N PHE A 22 -5.33 -4.48 -2.47
CA PHE A 22 -4.03 -5.09 -2.19
C PHE A 22 -3.77 -5.18 -0.68
N LEU A 23 -4.07 -4.09 0.04
CA LEU A 23 -3.87 -4.04 1.49
C LEU A 23 -4.87 -4.96 2.21
N GLN A 24 -6.13 -4.95 1.77
CA GLN A 24 -7.15 -5.79 2.39
C GLN A 24 -6.83 -7.28 2.23
N ALA A 25 -6.34 -7.67 1.07
CA ALA A 25 -5.99 -9.06 0.82
C ALA A 25 -4.86 -9.55 1.73
N ARG A 26 -4.07 -8.63 2.25
CA ARG A 26 -2.97 -8.95 3.15
C ARG A 26 -3.31 -8.71 4.60
N ASN A 27 -4.61 -8.44 4.88
CA ASN A 27 -5.09 -8.18 6.23
C ASN A 27 -4.40 -6.97 6.88
N ILE A 28 -4.09 -5.97 6.06
CA ILE A 28 -3.46 -4.75 6.54
C ILE A 28 -4.54 -3.70 6.72
N ALA A 29 -4.78 -3.30 7.96
CA ALA A 29 -5.73 -2.23 8.28
C ALA A 29 -5.06 -0.89 8.05
N VAL A 30 -5.75 0.02 7.37
CA VAL A 30 -5.18 1.33 7.07
C VAL A 30 -5.39 2.35 8.18
N ASP A 31 -6.16 2.00 9.21
CA ASP A 31 -6.34 2.88 10.36
C ASP A 31 -4.99 3.06 11.06
N ASN A 32 -4.64 4.29 11.38
CA ASN A 32 -3.38 4.60 12.06
C ASN A 32 -2.16 4.16 11.26
N LEU A 33 -2.27 4.17 9.95
CA LEU A 33 -1.20 3.76 9.07
C LEU A 33 -0.84 4.89 8.13
N ILE A 34 0.45 5.11 7.93
CA ILE A 34 0.95 6.05 6.92
C ILE A 34 1.54 5.21 5.81
N LEU A 35 1.14 5.51 4.58
CA LEU A 35 1.65 4.82 3.41
C LEU A 35 2.55 5.75 2.61
N GLU A 36 3.68 5.24 2.15
CA GLU A 36 4.53 5.96 1.22
C GLU A 36 4.46 5.18 -0.10
N PHE A 37 3.71 5.71 -1.04
CA PHE A 37 3.49 5.04 -2.32
C PHE A 37 4.22 5.82 -3.42
N ASN A 38 5.25 5.20 -3.98
CA ASN A 38 6.08 5.84 -5.02
C ASN A 38 6.54 7.23 -4.59
N GLY A 39 6.90 7.38 -3.32
CA GLY A 39 7.38 8.64 -2.79
C GLY A 39 6.30 9.60 -2.32
N GLN A 40 5.03 9.23 -2.48
CA GLN A 40 3.92 10.07 -2.06
C GLN A 40 3.33 9.56 -0.76
N ILE A 41 3.11 10.46 0.19
CA ILE A 41 2.55 10.09 1.48
C ILE A 41 1.02 10.05 1.39
N LEU A 42 0.45 8.91 1.79
CA LEU A 42 -0.99 8.69 1.78
C LEU A 42 -1.43 8.16 3.15
N THR A 43 -2.71 8.31 3.43
CA THR A 43 -3.31 7.75 4.65
C THR A 43 -4.57 6.99 4.28
N GLY A 44 -5.20 6.35 5.25
CA GLY A 44 -6.44 5.63 5.02
C GLY A 44 -7.59 6.52 4.57
N LYS A 45 -7.44 7.85 4.71
CA LYS A 45 -8.48 8.79 4.27
C LYS A 45 -8.37 9.14 2.80
N ASP A 46 -7.26 8.79 2.18
CA ASP A 46 -7.08 9.03 0.75
C ASP A 46 -7.84 7.99 -0.07
N PRO A 47 -8.17 8.29 -1.32
CA PRO A 47 -8.96 7.37 -2.14
C PRO A 47 -8.11 6.21 -2.66
N LEU A 48 -7.69 5.35 -1.76
CA LEU A 48 -6.78 4.23 -2.08
C LEU A 48 -7.37 3.27 -3.11
N GLY A 49 -8.68 3.14 -3.12
CA GLY A 49 -9.34 2.23 -4.08
C GLY A 49 -9.27 2.70 -5.53
N THR A 50 -8.89 3.95 -5.75
CA THR A 50 -8.76 4.49 -7.11
C THR A 50 -7.33 4.41 -7.64
N ILE A 51 -6.40 3.97 -6.81
CA ILE A 51 -4.99 3.90 -7.19
C ILE A 51 -4.71 2.50 -7.73
N LEU A 52 -4.49 2.40 -9.04
CA LEU A 52 -4.17 1.12 -9.66
C LEU A 52 -2.70 0.82 -9.50
N LEU A 53 -2.41 -0.42 -9.17
CA LEU A 53 -1.04 -0.88 -8.96
C LEU A 53 -0.41 -1.28 -10.28
N LYS A 54 0.88 -0.97 -10.42
CA LYS A 54 1.65 -1.27 -11.62
C LYS A 54 2.94 -1.95 -11.23
N ASP A 55 3.48 -2.70 -12.16
CA ASP A 55 4.75 -3.36 -11.94
C ASP A 55 5.82 -2.34 -11.57
N GLY A 56 6.55 -2.65 -10.50
CA GLY A 56 7.61 -1.76 -10.04
C GLY A 56 7.19 -0.73 -9.00
N ASP A 57 5.89 -0.64 -8.69
CA ASP A 57 5.45 0.30 -7.67
C ASP A 57 6.07 -0.03 -6.32
N THR A 58 6.38 1.02 -5.56
CA THR A 58 6.95 0.85 -4.21
C THR A 58 5.94 1.30 -3.18
N LEU A 59 5.87 0.57 -2.09
CA LEU A 59 4.94 0.86 -1.00
C LEU A 59 5.62 0.58 0.32
N ASN A 60 5.75 1.61 1.13
CA ASN A 60 6.29 1.48 2.48
C ASN A 60 5.20 1.84 3.47
N LEU A 61 5.09 1.05 4.53
CA LEU A 61 4.04 1.23 5.53
C LEU A 61 4.68 1.59 6.86
N PHE A 62 4.12 2.60 7.49
CA PHE A 62 4.59 3.08 8.79
C PHE A 62 3.40 3.18 9.75
N SER A 63 3.57 2.64 10.95
CA SER A 63 2.52 2.72 11.95
C SER A 63 2.54 4.10 12.62
N MET A 64 1.35 4.66 12.78
CA MET A 64 1.20 5.93 13.49
C MET A 64 1.00 5.72 14.98
N VAL A 65 1.19 4.53 15.43
CA VAL A 65 1.05 4.24 16.86
C VAL A 65 2.15 5.00 17.55
N GLY A 66 2.01 6.24 17.56
CA GLY A 66 2.98 7.03 18.25
C GLY A 66 2.92 6.65 19.69
N GLY A 67 3.94 6.12 20.17
CA GLY A 67 4.16 5.86 21.52
C GLY A 67 3.13 6.49 22.38
N GLY A 68 2.12 6.43 21.88
CA GLY A 68 0.94 7.00 22.47
C GLY A 68 0.96 7.15 23.79
#